data_45da8a6a67d9d54312196fc4cea717f4
#
_entry.id   45da8a6a67d9d54312196fc4cea717f4
#
_cell.length_a   1.000
_cell.length_b   1.000
_cell.length_c   1.000
_cell.angle_alpha   90.00
_cell.angle_beta   90.00
_cell.angle_gamma   90.00
#
_symmetry.space_group_name_H-M   'P 1'
#
loop_
_entity.id
_entity.type
_entity.pdbx_description
1 polymer ?
#
loop_
_entity_poly.entity_id
_entity_poly.type
_entity_poly.pdbx_seq_one_letter_code
_entity_poly.pdbx_strand_id
1 'polypeptide(L)'
;MKLKTSIILCSLASATTMPAVANSAFDLYAGVSVGVGAQTLFGDGKNETNTSQSFGAMFGIDVPVFRGVIEYTYIGTSDSHASIGFANAYFKMPSTVIRPYLGLGVGLMFAGEENKRYNEKYDTKPAYQGMLGVTIDVPKLPFKFDVEAHAIYIPDVLRFGDERPDVLHYEAKLKLRYLF
;
A
#
# COMPACT_ATOMS: atom_id res chain seq x y z
N MET A 1 -27.06 -24.92 4.98
CA MET A 1 -25.61 -24.97 4.74
C MET A 1 -24.96 -23.92 5.64
N LYS A 2 -24.24 -24.32 6.69
CA LYS A 2 -23.77 -23.41 7.75
C LYS A 2 -22.44 -22.77 7.32
N LEU A 3 -22.46 -21.47 7.11
CA LEU A 3 -21.26 -20.66 6.86
C LEU A 3 -20.44 -20.61 8.15
N LYS A 4 -19.29 -21.24 8.18
CA LYS A 4 -18.33 -21.11 9.29
C LYS A 4 -17.51 -19.85 9.04
N THR A 5 -17.88 -18.76 9.70
CA THR A 5 -17.08 -17.55 9.79
C THR A 5 -15.88 -17.83 10.69
N SER A 6 -14.75 -18.16 10.11
CA SER A 6 -13.48 -18.22 10.85
C SER A 6 -12.98 -16.81 11.06
N ILE A 7 -13.26 -16.26 12.24
CA ILE A 7 -12.62 -15.04 12.74
C ILE A 7 -11.18 -15.43 13.08
N ILE A 8 -10.25 -15.08 12.20
CA ILE A 8 -8.82 -15.09 12.53
C ILE A 8 -8.59 -13.86 13.41
N LEU A 9 -8.75 -14.07 14.71
CA LEU A 9 -8.28 -13.12 15.72
C LEU A 9 -6.76 -13.23 15.74
N CYS A 10 -6.09 -12.40 14.94
CA CYS A 10 -4.65 -12.21 15.06
C CYS A 10 -4.38 -11.63 16.45
N SER A 11 -3.89 -12.48 17.34
CA SER A 11 -3.38 -12.11 18.65
C SER A 11 -2.13 -11.24 18.47
N LEU A 12 -2.35 -9.92 18.35
CA LEU A 12 -1.31 -8.91 18.47
C LEU A 12 -1.01 -8.70 19.96
N ALA A 13 -0.61 -9.74 20.66
CA ALA A 13 -0.26 -9.67 22.07
C ALA A 13 1.18 -10.11 22.23
N SER A 14 2.04 -9.15 22.16
CA SER A 14 3.28 -8.94 22.94
C SER A 14 4.06 -7.77 22.31
N ALA A 15 3.47 -6.58 22.33
CA ALA A 15 4.28 -5.38 22.29
C ALA A 15 5.05 -5.36 23.60
N THR A 16 6.22 -5.97 23.62
CA THR A 16 7.23 -5.67 24.63
C THR A 16 7.43 -4.18 24.55
N THR A 17 7.10 -3.49 25.62
CA THR A 17 7.39 -2.07 25.82
C THR A 17 8.90 -1.88 25.77
N MET A 18 9.44 -1.71 24.57
CA MET A 18 10.79 -1.17 24.46
C MET A 18 10.69 0.28 24.90
N PRO A 19 11.49 0.71 25.87
CA PRO A 19 11.53 2.11 26.27
C PRO A 19 11.85 2.92 25.02
N ALA A 20 11.06 3.95 24.75
CA ALA A 20 11.36 4.91 23.71
C ALA A 20 12.74 5.49 24.00
N VAL A 21 13.74 5.06 23.23
CA VAL A 21 15.10 5.59 23.34
C VAL A 21 15.05 6.98 22.74
N ALA A 22 14.83 7.96 23.60
CA ALA A 22 14.95 9.37 23.26
C ALA A 22 16.37 9.60 22.74
N ASN A 23 16.52 9.95 21.47
CA ASN A 23 17.73 10.26 20.70
C ASN A 23 18.22 9.18 19.71
N SER A 24 17.40 8.32 19.20
CA SER A 24 17.80 7.55 18.02
C SER A 24 17.79 8.45 16.77
N ALA A 25 18.83 8.38 15.96
CA ALA A 25 18.90 9.08 14.67
C ALA A 25 17.84 8.58 13.69
N PHE A 26 17.10 7.53 14.06
CA PHE A 26 16.02 6.91 13.29
C PHE A 26 15.01 6.24 14.23
N ASP A 27 13.76 6.20 13.83
CA ASP A 27 12.67 5.48 14.48
C ASP A 27 12.29 4.27 13.64
N LEU A 28 12.13 3.10 14.27
CA LEU A 28 11.48 1.95 13.65
C LEU A 28 9.97 2.07 13.84
N TYR A 29 9.19 1.61 12.88
CA TYR A 29 7.74 1.61 13.01
C TYR A 29 7.10 0.45 12.25
N ALA A 30 5.91 0.07 12.71
CA ALA A 30 4.97 -0.77 11.99
C ALA A 30 3.67 -0.01 11.81
N GLY A 31 2.90 -0.35 10.78
CA GLY A 31 1.64 0.33 10.53
C GLY A 31 0.69 -0.47 9.65
N VAL A 32 -0.51 0.04 9.57
CA VAL A 32 -1.58 -0.46 8.71
C VAL A 32 -2.15 0.66 7.87
N SER A 33 -2.75 0.31 6.75
CA SER A 33 -3.40 1.28 5.86
C SER A 33 -4.73 0.77 5.35
N VAL A 34 -5.62 1.72 5.06
CA VAL A 34 -6.87 1.49 4.34
C VAL A 34 -6.99 2.55 3.25
N GLY A 35 -7.50 2.17 2.09
CA GLY A 35 -7.63 3.07 0.96
C GLY A 35 -8.90 2.83 0.16
N VAL A 36 -9.31 3.88 -0.54
CA VAL A 36 -10.39 3.84 -1.52
C VAL A 36 -9.91 4.52 -2.79
N GLY A 37 -10.23 3.94 -3.94
CA GLY A 37 -9.71 4.43 -5.19
C GLY A 37 -10.47 3.96 -6.41
N ALA A 38 -9.85 4.17 -7.56
CA ALA A 38 -10.35 3.73 -8.83
C ALA A 38 -9.21 3.13 -9.66
N GLN A 39 -9.53 2.09 -10.38
CA GLN A 39 -8.63 1.41 -11.30
C GLN A 39 -9.10 1.66 -12.73
N THR A 40 -8.21 2.16 -13.57
CA THR A 40 -8.46 2.36 -14.99
C THR A 40 -7.59 1.42 -15.80
N LEU A 41 -8.22 0.64 -16.67
CA LEU A 41 -7.59 -0.21 -17.67
C LEU A 41 -7.43 0.59 -18.96
N PHE A 42 -6.21 0.68 -19.47
CA PHE A 42 -5.92 1.30 -20.76
C PHE A 42 -5.73 0.21 -21.82
N GLY A 43 -6.76 -0.04 -22.62
CA GLY A 43 -6.73 -0.99 -23.73
C GLY A 43 -7.59 -0.48 -24.87
N ASP A 44 -7.35 -0.98 -26.07
CA ASP A 44 -7.89 -0.57 -27.38
C ASP A 44 -9.29 0.10 -27.37
N GLY A 45 -9.33 1.43 -27.13
CA GLY A 45 -10.50 2.27 -27.34
C GLY A 45 -11.60 2.24 -26.27
N LYS A 46 -11.43 1.48 -25.17
CA LYS A 46 -12.37 1.50 -24.04
C LYS A 46 -11.59 1.63 -22.73
N ASN A 47 -11.78 2.75 -22.05
CA ASN A 47 -11.29 2.92 -20.69
C ASN A 47 -12.39 2.44 -19.73
N GLU A 48 -12.15 1.35 -19.02
CA GLU A 48 -13.05 0.87 -17.97
C GLU A 48 -12.50 1.32 -16.62
N THR A 49 -13.33 2.01 -15.85
CA THR A 49 -12.95 2.47 -14.50
C THR A 49 -13.81 1.77 -13.47
N ASN A 50 -13.18 1.04 -12.56
CA ASN A 50 -13.83 0.34 -11.47
C ASN A 50 -13.38 0.92 -10.13
N THR A 51 -14.31 1.03 -9.18
CA THR A 51 -14.02 1.42 -7.81
C THR A 51 -13.26 0.30 -7.09
N SER A 52 -12.29 0.67 -6.28
CA SER A 52 -11.45 -0.27 -5.54
C SER A 52 -11.32 0.11 -4.07
N GLN A 53 -11.02 -0.88 -3.25
CA GLN A 53 -10.67 -0.73 -1.85
C GLN A 53 -9.32 -1.39 -1.61
N SER A 54 -8.51 -0.80 -0.74
CA SER A 54 -7.20 -1.36 -0.41
C SER A 54 -7.01 -1.49 1.11
N PHE A 55 -6.24 -2.52 1.48
CA PHE A 55 -5.78 -2.76 2.84
C PHE A 55 -4.29 -3.05 2.78
N GLY A 56 -3.53 -2.51 3.73
CA GLY A 56 -2.09 -2.71 3.73
C GLY A 56 -1.51 -2.86 5.13
N ALA A 57 -0.34 -3.49 5.18
CA ALA A 57 0.52 -3.53 6.35
C ALA A 57 1.91 -3.05 5.95
N MET A 58 2.59 -2.34 6.85
CA MET A 58 3.88 -1.75 6.55
C MET A 58 4.83 -1.84 7.72
N PHE A 59 6.11 -1.91 7.40
CA PHE A 59 7.21 -1.79 8.35
C PHE A 59 8.29 -0.90 7.74
N GLY A 60 8.92 -0.06 8.56
CA GLY A 60 9.91 0.86 8.02
C GLY A 60 10.75 1.58 9.05
N ILE A 61 11.62 2.43 8.51
CA ILE A 61 12.49 3.33 9.27
C ILE A 61 12.11 4.77 8.94
N ASP A 62 12.05 5.60 9.96
CA ASP A 62 11.70 7.01 9.87
C ASP A 62 12.88 7.84 10.38
N VAL A 63 13.53 8.60 9.51
CA VAL A 63 14.56 9.60 9.87
C VAL A 63 14.01 11.01 9.58
N PRO A 64 14.59 12.10 10.09
CA PRO A 64 13.99 13.44 10.03
C PRO A 64 13.51 13.89 8.65
N VAL A 65 14.26 13.61 7.60
CA VAL A 65 14.00 14.06 6.23
C VAL A 65 13.57 12.94 5.29
N PHE A 66 13.91 11.71 5.64
CA PHE A 66 13.71 10.54 4.79
C PHE A 66 12.93 9.44 5.52
N ARG A 67 12.21 8.61 4.79
CA ARG A 67 11.53 7.42 5.33
C ARG A 67 11.64 6.29 4.31
N GLY A 68 12.09 5.11 4.78
CA GLY A 68 12.11 3.88 4.00
C GLY A 68 11.06 2.91 4.51
N VAL A 69 10.30 2.26 3.61
CA VAL A 69 9.15 1.42 3.96
C VAL A 69 9.11 0.19 3.09
N ILE A 70 8.85 -0.96 3.70
CA ILE A 70 8.33 -2.14 3.02
C ILE A 70 6.82 -2.21 3.31
N GLU A 71 6.01 -2.25 2.28
CA GLU A 71 4.54 -2.25 2.37
C GLU A 71 3.96 -3.42 1.57
N TYR A 72 3.05 -4.15 2.18
CA TYR A 72 2.18 -5.09 1.50
C TYR A 72 0.81 -4.44 1.35
N THR A 73 0.27 -4.45 0.13
CA THR A 73 -1.05 -3.88 -0.18
C THR A 73 -1.89 -4.93 -0.90
N TYR A 74 -3.09 -5.16 -0.37
CA TYR A 74 -4.16 -5.90 -1.02
C TYR A 74 -5.14 -4.91 -1.61
N ILE A 75 -5.44 -5.02 -2.89
CA ILE A 75 -6.41 -4.20 -3.62
C ILE A 75 -7.53 -5.10 -4.09
N GLY A 76 -8.77 -4.80 -3.70
CA GLY A 76 -9.98 -5.49 -4.13
C GLY A 76 -10.86 -4.57 -4.95
N THR A 77 -11.37 -5.09 -6.06
CA THR A 77 -12.46 -4.51 -6.85
C THR A 77 -13.66 -5.45 -6.79
N SER A 78 -14.78 -5.10 -7.40
CA SER A 78 -15.96 -5.97 -7.43
C SER A 78 -15.69 -7.33 -8.07
N ASP A 79 -14.79 -7.39 -9.04
CA ASP A 79 -14.59 -8.55 -9.92
C ASP A 79 -13.16 -9.12 -9.86
N SER A 80 -12.22 -8.43 -9.20
CA SER A 80 -10.82 -8.84 -9.17
C SER A 80 -10.12 -8.43 -7.88
N HIS A 81 -8.98 -9.06 -7.61
CA HIS A 81 -8.11 -8.68 -6.51
C HIS A 81 -6.64 -8.76 -6.91
N ALA A 82 -5.82 -7.95 -6.28
CA ALA A 82 -4.38 -7.94 -6.48
C ALA A 82 -3.65 -7.84 -5.13
N SER A 83 -2.54 -8.57 -5.02
CA SER A 83 -1.64 -8.50 -3.87
C SER A 83 -0.28 -8.00 -4.33
N ILE A 84 0.20 -6.91 -3.76
CA ILE A 84 1.42 -6.22 -4.20
C ILE A 84 2.32 -5.96 -3.00
N GLY A 85 3.60 -6.29 -3.11
CA GLY A 85 4.63 -5.87 -2.17
C GLY A 85 5.42 -4.70 -2.74
N PHE A 86 5.61 -3.66 -1.96
CA PHE A 86 6.34 -2.45 -2.34
C PHE A 86 7.53 -2.18 -1.44
N ALA A 87 8.61 -1.65 -2.04
CA ALA A 87 9.66 -0.94 -1.35
C ALA A 87 9.54 0.55 -1.68
N ASN A 88 9.31 1.38 -0.67
CA ASN A 88 8.99 2.78 -0.80
C ASN A 88 10.06 3.66 -0.16
N ALA A 89 10.32 4.79 -0.79
CA ALA A 89 11.17 5.86 -0.29
C ALA A 89 10.38 7.16 -0.27
N TYR A 90 10.42 7.87 0.87
CA TYR A 90 9.72 9.14 1.05
C TYR A 90 10.68 10.25 1.44
N PHE A 91 10.51 11.40 0.85
CA PHE A 91 11.16 12.64 1.24
C PHE A 91 10.15 13.52 2.00
N LYS A 92 10.49 13.89 3.23
CA LYS A 92 9.62 14.64 4.13
C LYS A 92 10.12 16.08 4.26
N MET A 93 9.21 17.04 4.20
CA MET A 93 9.54 18.43 4.52
C MET A 93 9.61 18.58 6.04
N PRO A 94 10.64 19.30 6.56
CA PRO A 94 10.74 19.58 7.98
C PRO A 94 9.58 20.47 8.42
N SER A 95 8.78 19.99 9.35
CA SER A 95 7.67 20.73 9.97
C SER A 95 7.38 20.13 11.34
N THR A 96 6.64 20.82 12.19
CA THR A 96 6.43 20.41 13.58
C THR A 96 5.23 19.49 13.79
N VAL A 97 4.07 19.80 13.21
CA VAL A 97 2.82 19.06 13.43
C VAL A 97 2.31 18.38 12.17
N ILE A 98 2.29 19.11 11.05
CA ILE A 98 1.86 18.60 9.75
C ILE A 98 3.08 18.56 8.84
N ARG A 99 3.48 17.37 8.41
CA ARG A 99 4.67 17.15 7.58
C ARG A 99 4.28 16.68 6.19
N PRO A 100 4.28 17.55 5.18
CA PRO A 100 4.11 17.12 3.81
C PRO A 100 5.27 16.23 3.37
N TYR A 101 4.96 15.28 2.51
CA TYR A 101 5.96 14.39 1.93
C TYR A 101 5.59 13.98 0.51
N LEU A 102 6.62 13.59 -0.23
CA LEU A 102 6.54 12.98 -1.54
C LEU A 102 7.23 11.62 -1.47
N GLY A 103 6.69 10.61 -2.15
CA GLY A 103 7.24 9.27 -2.15
C GLY A 103 7.23 8.64 -3.53
N LEU A 104 8.16 7.72 -3.72
CA LEU A 104 8.23 6.82 -4.87
C LEU A 104 8.41 5.40 -4.36
N GLY A 105 7.85 4.43 -5.10
CA GLY A 105 7.96 3.03 -4.75
C GLY A 105 8.08 2.13 -5.97
N VAL A 106 8.75 1.01 -5.75
CA VAL A 106 8.81 -0.09 -6.71
C VAL A 106 8.31 -1.35 -6.03
N GLY A 107 7.60 -2.20 -6.76
CA GLY A 107 6.99 -3.37 -6.17
C GLY A 107 6.80 -4.50 -7.16
N LEU A 108 6.26 -5.58 -6.64
CA LEU A 108 5.91 -6.77 -7.39
C LEU A 108 4.48 -7.17 -7.04
N MET A 109 3.67 -7.39 -8.05
CA MET A 109 2.35 -7.99 -7.93
C MET A 109 2.50 -9.51 -7.94
N PHE A 110 1.96 -10.19 -6.91
CA PHE A 110 2.13 -11.63 -6.71
C PHE A 110 0.91 -12.47 -7.07
N ALA A 111 -0.28 -11.89 -6.95
CA ALA A 111 -1.53 -12.59 -7.17
C ALA A 111 -2.56 -11.66 -7.79
N GLY A 112 -3.29 -12.18 -8.73
CA GLY A 112 -4.49 -11.65 -9.31
C GLY A 112 -5.54 -12.76 -9.37
N GLU A 113 -6.71 -12.50 -9.91
CA GLU A 113 -7.80 -13.46 -9.96
C GLU A 113 -7.44 -14.71 -10.78
N GLU A 114 -7.72 -15.89 -10.20
CA GLU A 114 -7.60 -17.16 -10.88
C GLU A 114 -8.76 -17.31 -11.89
N ASN A 115 -8.55 -16.87 -13.11
CA ASN A 115 -9.51 -17.15 -14.16
C ASN A 115 -9.44 -18.64 -14.52
N LYS A 116 -10.31 -19.45 -13.91
CA LYS A 116 -10.41 -20.92 -14.07
C LYS A 116 -10.57 -21.38 -15.54
N ARG A 117 -10.74 -20.45 -16.46
CA ARG A 117 -10.92 -20.75 -17.90
C ARG A 117 -9.60 -20.84 -18.67
N TYR A 118 -8.54 -20.24 -18.15
CA TYR A 118 -7.22 -20.26 -18.79
C TYR A 118 -6.21 -20.72 -17.74
N ASN A 119 -5.62 -21.86 -17.98
CA ASN A 119 -4.62 -22.52 -17.15
C ASN A 119 -3.27 -21.73 -17.22
N GLU A 120 -3.33 -20.40 -17.04
CA GLU A 120 -2.17 -19.52 -17.13
C GLU A 120 -1.54 -19.33 -15.75
N LYS A 121 -0.26 -19.66 -15.69
CA LYS A 121 0.62 -19.45 -14.55
C LYS A 121 0.77 -17.95 -14.34
N TYR A 122 0.37 -17.45 -13.18
CA TYR A 122 0.54 -16.02 -12.84
C TYR A 122 2.01 -15.64 -12.86
N ASP A 123 2.37 -14.80 -13.81
CA ASP A 123 3.68 -14.16 -13.82
C ASP A 123 3.68 -12.99 -12.83
N THR A 124 4.71 -12.93 -11.97
CA THR A 124 4.97 -11.77 -11.12
C THR A 124 5.20 -10.55 -12.01
N LYS A 125 4.42 -9.48 -11.79
CA LYS A 125 4.50 -8.24 -12.57
C LYS A 125 5.14 -7.13 -11.76
N PRO A 126 6.00 -6.31 -12.37
CA PRO A 126 6.52 -5.12 -11.71
C PRO A 126 5.39 -4.10 -11.50
N ALA A 127 5.46 -3.36 -10.41
CA ALA A 127 4.56 -2.27 -10.09
C ALA A 127 5.37 -1.05 -9.65
N TYR A 128 4.93 0.13 -10.07
CA TYR A 128 5.56 1.40 -9.72
C TYR A 128 4.51 2.29 -9.07
N GLN A 129 4.91 3.04 -8.05
CA GLN A 129 3.98 3.98 -7.43
C GLN A 129 4.62 5.31 -7.11
N GLY A 130 3.79 6.37 -7.25
CA GLY A 130 4.06 7.71 -6.78
C GLY A 130 3.08 8.07 -5.68
N MET A 131 3.56 8.78 -4.66
CA MET A 131 2.79 9.11 -3.47
C MET A 131 3.00 10.56 -3.07
N LEU A 132 1.92 11.21 -2.67
CA LEU A 132 1.93 12.55 -2.10
C LEU A 132 1.03 12.55 -0.87
N GLY A 133 1.52 13.06 0.25
CA GLY A 133 0.73 13.03 1.46
C GLY A 133 1.20 13.96 2.54
N VAL A 134 0.52 13.86 3.67
CA VAL A 134 0.85 14.57 4.90
C VAL A 134 0.87 13.60 6.07
N THR A 135 1.87 13.73 6.92
CA THR A 135 1.93 13.08 8.23
C THR A 135 1.43 14.06 9.28
N ILE A 136 0.52 13.59 10.12
CA ILE A 136 0.04 14.30 11.30
C ILE A 136 0.67 13.65 12.52
N ASP A 137 1.57 14.38 13.18
CA ASP A 137 2.19 13.94 14.41
C ASP A 137 1.30 14.30 15.59
N VAL A 138 0.91 13.31 16.38
CA VAL A 138 0.17 13.54 17.64
C VAL A 138 1.19 13.67 18.77
N PRO A 139 1.35 14.88 19.36
CA PRO A 139 2.34 15.08 20.42
C PRO A 139 2.13 14.12 21.59
N LYS A 140 3.22 13.56 22.11
CA LYS A 140 3.27 12.62 23.24
C LYS A 140 2.68 11.23 22.99
N LEU A 141 2.21 10.92 21.78
CA LEU A 141 1.77 9.58 21.43
C LEU A 141 2.77 8.93 20.44
N PRO A 142 2.99 7.62 20.55
CA PRO A 142 3.83 6.88 19.61
C PRO A 142 3.13 6.61 18.28
N PHE A 143 2.01 7.26 18.03
CA PHE A 143 1.22 7.09 16.81
C PHE A 143 1.36 8.27 15.88
N LYS A 144 1.48 7.98 14.59
CA LYS A 144 1.43 8.95 13.49
C LYS A 144 0.34 8.55 12.51
N PHE A 145 -0.39 9.54 12.02
CA PHE A 145 -1.40 9.37 10.99
C PHE A 145 -0.90 9.96 9.69
N ASP A 146 -1.06 9.23 8.58
CA ASP A 146 -0.78 9.77 7.25
C ASP A 146 -2.07 9.78 6.43
N VAL A 147 -2.26 10.87 5.68
CA VAL A 147 -3.25 10.98 4.61
C VAL A 147 -2.47 11.09 3.31
N GLU A 148 -2.71 10.19 2.39
CA GLU A 148 -1.86 10.01 1.21
C GLU A 148 -2.69 9.77 -0.05
N ALA A 149 -2.31 10.42 -1.14
CA ALA A 149 -2.77 10.12 -2.48
C ALA A 149 -1.72 9.26 -3.18
N HIS A 150 -2.15 8.16 -3.79
CA HIS A 150 -1.34 7.21 -4.53
C HIS A 150 -1.71 7.18 -6.01
N ALA A 151 -0.70 6.96 -6.85
CA ALA A 151 -0.87 6.51 -8.22
C ALA A 151 0.01 5.26 -8.42
N ILE A 152 -0.59 4.12 -8.73
CA ILE A 152 0.10 2.85 -8.96
C ILE A 152 -0.02 2.50 -10.44
N TYR A 153 1.09 2.28 -11.09
CA TYR A 153 1.19 1.85 -12.47
C TYR A 153 1.72 0.43 -12.55
N ILE A 154 1.00 -0.44 -13.24
CA ILE A 154 1.37 -1.84 -13.46
C ILE A 154 1.34 -2.10 -14.96
N PRO A 155 2.50 -2.25 -15.60
CA PRO A 155 2.57 -2.53 -17.03
C PRO A 155 2.21 -3.98 -17.33
N ASP A 156 1.67 -4.23 -18.52
CA ASP A 156 1.45 -5.56 -19.12
C ASP A 156 0.64 -6.54 -18.25
N VAL A 157 -0.45 -6.08 -17.60
CA VAL A 157 -1.16 -6.88 -16.57
C VAL A 157 -1.94 -8.05 -17.17
N LEU A 158 -2.54 -7.88 -18.34
CA LEU A 158 -3.39 -8.88 -18.97
C LEU A 158 -2.89 -9.20 -20.37
N ARG A 159 -2.98 -10.48 -20.77
CA ARG A 159 -2.70 -10.93 -22.12
C ARG A 159 -4.04 -11.25 -22.78
N PHE A 160 -4.55 -10.34 -23.61
CA PHE A 160 -5.66 -10.62 -24.50
C PHE A 160 -5.15 -10.69 -25.95
N GLY A 161 -4.76 -11.90 -26.39
CA GLY A 161 -4.16 -12.05 -27.72
C GLY A 161 -2.79 -11.36 -27.81
N ASP A 162 -2.65 -10.40 -28.72
CA ASP A 162 -1.42 -9.59 -28.90
C ASP A 162 -1.45 -8.27 -28.11
N GLU A 163 -2.54 -7.94 -27.43
CA GLU A 163 -2.70 -6.71 -26.68
C GLU A 163 -2.29 -6.88 -25.20
N ARG A 164 -1.60 -5.88 -24.68
CA ARG A 164 -1.10 -5.83 -23.30
C ARG A 164 -1.55 -4.54 -22.63
N PRO A 165 -2.77 -4.52 -22.07
CA PRO A 165 -3.26 -3.33 -21.39
C PRO A 165 -2.46 -3.04 -20.11
N ASP A 166 -2.20 -1.75 -19.90
CA ASP A 166 -1.62 -1.23 -18.68
C ASP A 166 -2.71 -0.90 -17.67
N VAL A 167 -2.39 -1.05 -16.40
CA VAL A 167 -3.29 -0.67 -15.30
C VAL A 167 -2.74 0.54 -14.57
N LEU A 168 -3.58 1.54 -14.43
CA LEU A 168 -3.32 2.68 -13.59
C LEU A 168 -4.37 2.74 -12.49
N HIS A 169 -3.92 2.68 -11.25
CA HIS A 169 -4.75 2.69 -10.06
C HIS A 169 -4.46 3.97 -9.25
N TYR A 170 -5.52 4.71 -8.92
CA TYR A 170 -5.46 5.90 -8.07
C TYR A 170 -6.22 5.64 -6.79
N GLU A 171 -5.64 6.00 -5.66
CA GLU A 171 -6.31 5.85 -4.38
C GLU A 171 -5.98 6.98 -3.40
N ALA A 172 -6.93 7.26 -2.51
CA ALA A 172 -6.69 7.98 -1.28
C ALA A 172 -6.54 6.96 -0.15
N LYS A 173 -5.47 7.07 0.62
CA LYS A 173 -5.08 6.11 1.65
C LYS A 173 -4.91 6.80 3.00
N LEU A 174 -5.44 6.18 4.04
CA LEU A 174 -5.18 6.53 5.44
C LEU A 174 -4.22 5.49 6.02
N LYS A 175 -3.18 5.95 6.71
CA LYS A 175 -2.19 5.09 7.35
C LYS A 175 -2.11 5.42 8.84
N LEU A 176 -2.02 4.38 9.65
CA LEU A 176 -1.74 4.47 11.08
C LEU A 176 -0.40 3.77 11.34
N ARG A 177 0.56 4.50 11.89
CA ARG A 177 1.89 4.00 12.23
C ARG A 177 2.14 4.07 13.73
N TYR A 178 2.72 3.03 14.28
CA TYR A 178 3.21 2.96 15.66
C TYR A 178 4.74 2.95 15.63
N LEU A 179 5.36 3.85 16.40
CA LEU A 179 6.81 4.00 16.51
C LEU A 179 7.29 3.24 17.76
N PHE A 180 8.42 2.54 17.59
CA PHE A 180 9.04 1.77 18.67
C PHE A 180 10.16 2.54 19.34
#